data_d1241acb1a7ed4c7b3ee18bd14543b38
#
_entry.id   d1241acb1a7ed4c7b3ee18bd14543b38
#
_cell.length_a   1.000
_cell.length_b   1.000
_cell.length_c   1.000
_cell.angle_alpha   90.00
_cell.angle_beta   90.00
_cell.angle_gamma   90.00
#
_symmetry.space_group_name_H-M   'P 1'
#
loop_
_entity.id
_entity.type
_entity.pdbx_description
1 polymer ?
#
loop_
_entity_poly.entity_id
_entity_poly.type
_entity_poly.pdbx_seq_one_letter_code
_entity_poly.pdbx_strand_id
1 'polypeptide(L)'
;LYRTIEAWNPALMIDEADAFMREHEELRGIINSGHTRNTAFVIRTTGESFTPTRFSTWGAKAIAGIGRLADTLMDRSIILELRRELPTEVVAGWRFAEPNLFYDLRAKLARFAEDNREEVRLARPELPESLNDRQQDNWEPLLAIAHVAGGEWPGKALRAALVLSGTESISQTIGTELLADIRTIFENRYSDRISSADLITALCDDDEAPWCSYNRGKPISPRQIAKRLQEYGISSGTVRFGGTTAKGYLLSDFTEAFSRYLPSPPSLSVTTSHRRKNSKLHEKTSETAGDRVTDEKQCNLLK
;
A
#
# COMPACT_ATOMS: atom_id res chain seq x y z
N LEU A 1 -21.07 -8.56 17.56
CA LEU A 1 -20.20 -8.93 16.42
C LEU A 1 -19.76 -10.39 16.50
N TYR A 2 -19.04 -10.87 17.55
CA TYR A 2 -18.54 -12.26 17.62
C TYR A 2 -19.66 -13.32 17.53
N ARG A 3 -20.83 -13.09 18.12
CA ARG A 3 -21.99 -14.00 18.00
C ARG A 3 -22.51 -14.08 16.56
N THR A 4 -22.48 -12.98 15.82
CA THR A 4 -22.88 -12.94 14.42
C THR A 4 -21.87 -13.72 13.55
N ILE A 5 -20.58 -13.56 13.84
CA ILE A 5 -19.51 -14.32 13.15
C ILE A 5 -19.67 -15.81 13.40
N GLU A 6 -19.88 -16.21 14.66
CA GLU A 6 -20.08 -17.61 15.03
C GLU A 6 -21.30 -18.23 14.35
N ALA A 7 -22.44 -17.52 14.37
CA ALA A 7 -23.71 -18.04 13.88
C ALA A 7 -23.79 -18.11 12.34
N TRP A 8 -23.22 -17.13 11.64
CA TRP A 8 -23.44 -16.96 10.20
C TRP A 8 -22.17 -17.08 9.34
N ASN A 9 -21.00 -17.06 9.98
CA ASN A 9 -19.70 -17.10 9.27
C ASN A 9 -19.64 -16.13 8.07
N PRO A 10 -19.99 -14.85 8.24
CA PRO A 10 -20.09 -13.88 7.16
C PRO A 10 -18.71 -13.38 6.74
N ALA A 11 -18.61 -12.88 5.51
CA ALA A 11 -17.57 -11.93 5.17
C ALA A 11 -17.96 -10.55 5.72
N LEU A 12 -17.13 -9.98 6.58
CA LEU A 12 -17.42 -8.67 7.19
C LEU A 12 -16.98 -7.56 6.25
N MET A 13 -17.88 -6.59 6.03
CA MET A 13 -17.58 -5.34 5.36
C MET A 13 -17.73 -4.20 6.36
N ILE A 14 -16.65 -3.48 6.62
CA ILE A 14 -16.57 -2.46 7.67
C ILE A 14 -16.17 -1.16 6.98
N ASP A 15 -17.05 -0.19 7.02
CA ASP A 15 -16.79 1.17 6.52
C ASP A 15 -16.54 2.14 7.68
N GLU A 16 -15.90 3.26 7.41
CA GLU A 16 -15.53 4.29 8.40
C GLU A 16 -14.76 3.72 9.62
N ALA A 17 -13.89 2.75 9.37
CA ALA A 17 -13.18 2.03 10.43
C ALA A 17 -12.30 2.94 11.30
N ASP A 18 -11.78 4.04 10.74
CA ASP A 18 -10.99 5.04 11.45
C ASP A 18 -11.80 5.75 12.54
N ALA A 19 -13.09 5.95 12.33
CA ALA A 19 -13.95 6.62 13.30
C ALA A 19 -14.21 5.73 14.52
N PHE A 20 -14.70 4.50 14.31
CA PHE A 20 -15.15 3.68 15.45
C PHE A 20 -14.05 2.79 16.08
N MET A 21 -13.01 2.41 15.34
CA MET A 21 -11.92 1.59 15.90
C MET A 21 -11.06 2.33 16.93
N ARG A 22 -11.06 3.66 16.91
CA ARG A 22 -10.39 4.46 17.95
C ARG A 22 -11.11 4.38 19.29
N GLU A 23 -12.43 4.28 19.26
CA GLU A 23 -13.29 4.35 20.45
C GLU A 23 -13.61 2.96 21.03
N HIS A 24 -13.52 1.89 20.21
CA HIS A 24 -13.97 0.54 20.59
C HIS A 24 -12.81 -0.48 20.56
N GLU A 25 -12.06 -0.54 21.66
CA GLU A 25 -10.93 -1.47 21.81
C GLU A 25 -11.35 -2.94 21.68
N GLU A 26 -12.55 -3.29 22.17
CA GLU A 26 -13.09 -4.65 22.09
C GLU A 26 -13.33 -5.07 20.63
N LEU A 27 -13.89 -4.21 19.79
CA LEU A 27 -14.08 -4.50 18.37
C LEU A 27 -12.77 -4.70 17.66
N ARG A 28 -11.78 -3.85 17.93
CA ARG A 28 -10.41 -3.99 17.39
C ARG A 28 -9.80 -5.33 17.80
N GLY A 29 -10.00 -5.75 19.06
CA GLY A 29 -9.54 -7.06 19.54
C GLY A 29 -10.19 -8.22 18.78
N ILE A 30 -11.49 -8.19 18.52
CA ILE A 30 -12.24 -9.20 17.77
C ILE A 30 -11.73 -9.29 16.32
N ILE A 31 -11.53 -8.15 15.67
CA ILE A 31 -11.06 -8.09 14.27
C ILE A 31 -9.65 -8.64 14.16
N ASN A 32 -8.74 -8.20 15.04
CA ASN A 32 -7.36 -8.66 15.06
C ASN A 32 -7.21 -10.16 15.37
N SER A 33 -8.03 -10.69 16.29
CA SER A 33 -7.99 -12.12 16.64
C SER A 33 -8.42 -13.03 15.48
N GLY A 34 -9.20 -12.53 14.54
CA GLY A 34 -9.73 -13.28 13.41
C GLY A 34 -8.78 -13.46 12.23
N HIS A 35 -7.48 -13.19 12.37
CA HIS A 35 -6.51 -13.31 11.28
C HIS A 35 -6.04 -14.76 11.07
N THR A 36 -5.62 -15.44 12.11
CA THR A 36 -5.09 -16.80 12.01
C THR A 36 -6.13 -17.81 12.49
N ARG A 37 -6.54 -18.73 11.63
CA ARG A 37 -7.68 -19.64 11.86
C ARG A 37 -7.63 -20.39 13.20
N ASN A 38 -6.48 -20.89 13.60
CA ASN A 38 -6.30 -21.67 14.82
C ASN A 38 -6.46 -20.87 16.11
N THR A 39 -6.22 -19.56 16.05
CA THR A 39 -6.29 -18.64 17.19
C THR A 39 -7.45 -17.66 17.08
N ALA A 40 -8.26 -17.77 16.02
CA ALA A 40 -9.36 -16.87 15.72
C ALA A 40 -10.59 -17.15 16.59
N PHE A 41 -10.51 -16.82 17.87
CA PHE A 41 -11.63 -16.89 18.81
C PHE A 41 -11.51 -15.87 19.93
N VAL A 42 -12.63 -15.57 20.53
CA VAL A 42 -12.74 -14.84 21.80
C VAL A 42 -13.49 -15.67 22.82
N ILE A 43 -13.14 -15.50 24.10
CA ILE A 43 -13.85 -16.15 25.20
C ILE A 43 -14.78 -15.11 25.84
N ARG A 44 -16.05 -15.47 26.03
CA ARG A 44 -17.05 -14.64 26.71
C ARG A 44 -17.85 -15.51 27.64
N THR A 45 -18.27 -14.95 28.75
CA THR A 45 -19.21 -15.61 29.68
C THR A 45 -20.61 -15.59 29.10
N THR A 46 -21.32 -16.70 29.24
CA THR A 46 -22.70 -16.88 28.77
C THR A 46 -23.58 -17.52 29.85
N GLY A 47 -24.86 -17.18 29.76
CA GLY A 47 -25.89 -17.69 30.71
C GLY A 47 -25.78 -17.10 32.11
N GLU A 48 -26.70 -17.49 32.97
CA GLU A 48 -26.77 -17.04 34.39
C GLU A 48 -25.61 -17.60 35.22
N SER A 49 -25.05 -18.74 34.79
CA SER A 49 -23.91 -19.40 35.44
C SER A 49 -22.53 -18.83 35.01
N PHE A 50 -22.51 -17.78 34.22
CA PHE A 50 -21.27 -17.15 33.73
C PHE A 50 -20.29 -18.15 33.09
N THR A 51 -20.77 -19.15 32.37
CA THR A 51 -19.94 -20.18 31.78
C THR A 51 -19.05 -19.61 30.67
N PRO A 52 -17.70 -19.78 30.73
CA PRO A 52 -16.81 -19.36 29.67
C PRO A 52 -17.11 -20.10 28.38
N THR A 53 -17.47 -19.38 27.33
CA THR A 53 -17.81 -19.92 26.02
C THR A 53 -16.86 -19.32 24.96
N ARG A 54 -16.36 -20.18 24.09
CA ARG A 54 -15.50 -19.81 22.97
C ARG A 54 -16.36 -19.46 21.76
N PHE A 55 -16.11 -18.30 21.16
CA PHE A 55 -16.76 -17.83 19.94
C PHE A 55 -15.73 -17.61 18.84
N SER A 56 -15.99 -18.13 17.65
CA SER A 56 -15.15 -17.89 16.48
C SER A 56 -15.16 -16.41 16.07
N THR A 57 -14.00 -15.92 15.68
CA THR A 57 -13.80 -14.62 15.05
C THR A 57 -13.25 -14.75 13.64
N TRP A 58 -13.09 -16.00 13.16
CA TRP A 58 -12.59 -16.33 11.84
C TRP A 58 -13.56 -15.86 10.76
N GLY A 59 -13.01 -15.28 9.68
CA GLY A 59 -13.78 -14.91 8.51
C GLY A 59 -13.06 -13.83 7.69
N ALA A 60 -13.37 -13.78 6.39
CA ALA A 60 -12.88 -12.73 5.51
C ALA A 60 -13.40 -11.37 5.94
N LYS A 61 -12.56 -10.34 5.80
CA LYS A 61 -12.90 -8.96 6.18
C LYS A 61 -12.44 -8.00 5.08
N ALA A 62 -13.31 -7.06 4.71
CA ALA A 62 -12.97 -5.87 3.94
C ALA A 62 -13.19 -4.65 4.84
N ILE A 63 -12.18 -3.82 4.97
CA ILE A 63 -12.17 -2.70 5.91
C ILE A 63 -11.83 -1.45 5.11
N ALA A 64 -12.70 -0.45 5.16
CA ALA A 64 -12.48 0.86 4.56
C ALA A 64 -12.39 1.94 5.65
N GLY A 65 -11.56 2.96 5.42
CA GLY A 65 -11.38 4.07 6.35
C GLY A 65 -10.53 5.17 5.73
N ILE A 66 -10.58 6.34 6.31
CA ILE A 66 -9.79 7.51 5.90
C ILE A 66 -8.53 7.58 6.77
N GLY A 67 -7.37 7.74 6.11
CA GLY A 67 -6.09 7.80 6.79
C GLY A 67 -5.58 6.43 7.25
N ARG A 68 -4.65 6.43 8.21
CA ARG A 68 -3.96 5.22 8.64
C ARG A 68 -4.69 4.53 9.79
N LEU A 69 -4.94 3.24 9.63
CA LEU A 69 -5.46 2.38 10.69
C LEU A 69 -4.33 1.92 11.64
N ALA A 70 -4.69 1.22 12.72
CA ALA A 70 -3.69 0.71 13.66
C ALA A 70 -2.69 -0.24 12.98
N ASP A 71 -1.40 -0.09 13.27
CA ASP A 71 -0.31 -0.88 12.66
C ASP A 71 -0.53 -2.39 12.76
N THR A 72 -1.09 -2.86 13.89
CA THR A 72 -1.43 -4.28 14.09
C THR A 72 -2.48 -4.81 13.12
N LEU A 73 -3.38 -3.95 12.64
CA LEU A 73 -4.39 -4.30 11.65
C LEU A 73 -3.81 -4.21 10.23
N MET A 74 -3.07 -3.13 9.97
CA MET A 74 -2.39 -2.93 8.68
C MET A 74 -1.49 -4.11 8.34
N ASP A 75 -0.68 -4.55 9.30
CA ASP A 75 0.24 -5.66 9.18
C ASP A 75 -0.44 -7.03 8.86
N ARG A 76 -1.74 -7.15 9.20
CA ARG A 76 -2.59 -8.32 8.92
C ARG A 76 -3.53 -8.14 7.75
N SER A 77 -3.28 -7.16 6.92
CA SER A 77 -4.16 -6.77 5.82
C SER A 77 -3.38 -6.61 4.52
N ILE A 78 -4.06 -6.80 3.41
CA ILE A 78 -3.60 -6.37 2.09
C ILE A 78 -4.17 -4.97 1.89
N ILE A 79 -3.31 -3.98 1.72
CA ILE A 79 -3.70 -2.58 1.68
C ILE A 79 -3.90 -2.16 0.23
N LEU A 80 -5.05 -1.55 -0.05
CA LEU A 80 -5.37 -0.93 -1.32
C LEU A 80 -5.57 0.58 -1.08
N GLU A 81 -4.59 1.37 -1.49
CA GLU A 81 -4.69 2.82 -1.44
C GLU A 81 -5.54 3.33 -2.60
N LEU A 82 -6.66 3.96 -2.26
CA LEU A 82 -7.54 4.60 -3.23
C LEU A 82 -7.20 6.09 -3.31
N ARG A 83 -6.97 6.58 -4.52
CA ARG A 83 -6.70 8.00 -4.78
C ARG A 83 -7.95 8.70 -5.27
N ARG A 84 -8.03 10.01 -5.04
CA ARG A 84 -9.06 10.84 -5.67
C ARG A 84 -8.86 10.87 -7.18
N GLU A 85 -9.97 10.86 -7.91
CA GLU A 85 -10.01 11.07 -9.34
C GLU A 85 -9.39 12.43 -9.69
N LEU A 86 -8.47 12.44 -10.65
CA LEU A 86 -7.92 13.67 -11.20
C LEU A 86 -8.90 14.29 -12.20
N PRO A 87 -8.87 15.62 -12.43
CA PRO A 87 -9.76 16.26 -13.42
C PRO A 87 -9.58 15.75 -14.85
N THR A 88 -8.47 15.07 -15.13
CA THR A 88 -8.15 14.46 -16.44
C THR A 88 -8.55 13.00 -16.55
N GLU A 89 -8.98 12.38 -15.45
CA GLU A 89 -9.42 10.98 -15.40
C GLU A 89 -10.93 10.90 -15.57
N VAL A 90 -11.41 9.83 -16.20
CA VAL A 90 -12.83 9.54 -16.33
C VAL A 90 -13.12 8.24 -15.60
N VAL A 91 -13.76 8.35 -14.44
CA VAL A 91 -14.17 7.20 -13.64
C VAL A 91 -15.69 7.00 -13.75
N ALA A 92 -16.11 5.78 -14.03
CA ALA A 92 -17.52 5.44 -14.08
C ALA A 92 -18.17 5.58 -12.69
N GLY A 93 -19.13 6.47 -12.57
CA GLY A 93 -19.85 6.68 -11.32
C GLY A 93 -20.68 5.46 -10.92
N TRP A 94 -20.55 5.00 -9.67
CA TRP A 94 -21.32 3.87 -9.13
C TRP A 94 -22.84 4.04 -9.30
N ARG A 95 -23.33 5.28 -9.19
CA ARG A 95 -24.77 5.60 -9.34
C ARG A 95 -25.37 5.12 -10.67
N PHE A 96 -24.55 5.04 -11.71
CA PHE A 96 -24.98 4.69 -13.07
C PHE A 96 -24.52 3.28 -13.48
N ALA A 97 -24.02 2.49 -12.53
CA ALA A 97 -23.59 1.13 -12.81
C ALA A 97 -24.80 0.24 -13.13
N GLU A 98 -24.66 -0.61 -14.13
CA GLU A 98 -25.66 -1.58 -14.54
C GLU A 98 -25.90 -2.62 -13.44
N PRO A 99 -27.09 -2.69 -12.82
CA PRO A 99 -27.36 -3.62 -11.72
C PRO A 99 -27.13 -5.08 -12.09
N ASN A 100 -27.44 -5.46 -13.34
CA ASN A 100 -27.30 -6.83 -13.83
C ASN A 100 -25.85 -7.30 -13.85
N LEU A 101 -24.90 -6.40 -14.12
CA LEU A 101 -23.47 -6.73 -14.11
C LEU A 101 -23.04 -7.32 -12.75
N PHE A 102 -23.48 -6.72 -11.68
CA PHE A 102 -23.13 -7.19 -10.32
C PHE A 102 -23.86 -8.49 -9.96
N TYR A 103 -25.09 -8.66 -10.42
CA TYR A 103 -25.81 -9.92 -10.26
C TYR A 103 -25.09 -11.08 -10.95
N ASP A 104 -24.70 -10.89 -12.19
CA ASP A 104 -24.00 -11.88 -13.00
C ASP A 104 -22.64 -12.22 -12.40
N LEU A 105 -21.87 -11.20 -12.00
CA LEU A 105 -20.57 -11.40 -11.34
C LEU A 105 -20.73 -12.19 -10.03
N ARG A 106 -21.69 -11.82 -9.21
CA ARG A 106 -21.97 -12.52 -7.96
C ARG A 106 -22.36 -13.98 -8.21
N ALA A 107 -23.22 -14.24 -9.17
CA ALA A 107 -23.65 -15.60 -9.52
C ALA A 107 -22.45 -16.46 -10.00
N LYS A 108 -21.61 -15.89 -10.88
CA LYS A 108 -20.39 -16.57 -11.37
C LYS A 108 -19.39 -16.84 -10.24
N LEU A 109 -19.16 -15.88 -9.36
CA LEU A 109 -18.25 -16.04 -8.21
C LEU A 109 -18.79 -17.08 -7.20
N ALA A 110 -20.10 -17.07 -6.93
CA ALA A 110 -20.72 -18.05 -6.07
C ALA A 110 -20.58 -19.46 -6.64
N ARG A 111 -20.83 -19.63 -7.94
CA ARG A 111 -20.66 -20.90 -8.64
C ARG A 111 -19.22 -21.38 -8.61
N PHE A 112 -18.27 -20.48 -8.91
CA PHE A 112 -16.84 -20.80 -8.82
C PHE A 112 -16.45 -21.27 -7.42
N ALA A 113 -16.90 -20.56 -6.39
CA ALA A 113 -16.60 -20.91 -5.00
C ALA A 113 -17.20 -22.25 -4.58
N GLU A 114 -18.40 -22.58 -5.07
CA GLU A 114 -19.05 -23.87 -4.80
C GLU A 114 -18.32 -25.03 -5.49
N ASP A 115 -18.03 -24.87 -6.77
CA ASP A 115 -17.38 -25.92 -7.57
C ASP A 115 -15.94 -26.21 -7.13
N ASN A 116 -15.20 -25.18 -6.69
CA ASN A 116 -13.76 -25.30 -6.44
C ASN A 116 -13.38 -25.24 -4.94
N ARG A 117 -14.34 -25.29 -4.03
CA ARG A 117 -14.12 -25.15 -2.57
C ARG A 117 -13.00 -26.05 -2.05
N GLU A 118 -13.04 -27.33 -2.40
CA GLU A 118 -12.08 -28.30 -1.90
C GLU A 118 -10.71 -28.16 -2.57
N GLU A 119 -10.70 -27.82 -3.85
CA GLU A 119 -9.47 -27.58 -4.58
C GLU A 119 -8.72 -26.35 -4.03
N VAL A 120 -9.43 -25.24 -3.81
CA VAL A 120 -8.86 -24.03 -3.17
C VAL A 120 -8.37 -24.36 -1.75
N ARG A 121 -9.11 -25.15 -0.97
CA ARG A 121 -8.71 -25.53 0.39
C ARG A 121 -7.42 -26.35 0.43
N LEU A 122 -7.20 -27.19 -0.58
CA LEU A 122 -6.03 -28.06 -0.69
C LEU A 122 -4.88 -27.41 -1.46
N ALA A 123 -5.13 -26.35 -2.20
CA ALA A 123 -4.10 -25.66 -2.96
C ALA A 123 -2.95 -25.19 -2.05
N ARG A 124 -1.73 -25.32 -2.57
CA ARG A 124 -0.49 -24.86 -1.93
C ARG A 124 0.30 -24.09 -2.99
N PRO A 125 -0.08 -22.84 -3.25
CA PRO A 125 0.62 -22.02 -4.24
C PRO A 125 2.04 -21.71 -3.75
N GLU A 126 2.96 -21.48 -4.67
CA GLU A 126 4.28 -20.95 -4.34
C GLU A 126 4.14 -19.52 -3.81
N LEU A 127 4.69 -19.29 -2.64
CA LEU A 127 4.72 -17.97 -2.01
C LEU A 127 6.07 -17.31 -2.31
N PRO A 128 6.10 -16.01 -2.71
CA PRO A 128 7.35 -15.33 -2.97
C PRO A 128 8.24 -15.24 -1.72
N GLU A 129 9.50 -15.65 -1.85
CA GLU A 129 10.49 -15.56 -0.76
C GLU A 129 10.78 -14.11 -0.31
N SER A 130 10.48 -13.14 -1.16
CA SER A 130 10.62 -11.72 -0.83
C SER A 130 9.56 -11.19 0.14
N LEU A 131 8.47 -11.95 0.35
CA LEU A 131 7.45 -11.65 1.34
C LEU A 131 7.86 -12.21 2.70
N ASN A 132 7.68 -11.42 3.77
CA ASN A 132 7.83 -11.94 5.12
C ASN A 132 6.69 -12.90 5.48
N ASP A 133 6.84 -13.69 6.56
CA ASP A 133 5.89 -14.74 6.96
C ASP A 133 4.44 -14.22 7.05
N ARG A 134 4.23 -13.03 7.57
CA ARG A 134 2.90 -12.44 7.74
C ARG A 134 2.29 -11.97 6.42
N GLN A 135 3.09 -11.42 5.52
CA GLN A 135 2.67 -11.10 4.17
C GLN A 135 2.31 -12.36 3.39
N GLN A 136 3.07 -13.44 3.56
CA GLN A 136 2.74 -14.74 2.99
C GLN A 136 1.40 -15.25 3.51
N ASP A 137 1.16 -15.20 4.82
CA ASP A 137 -0.13 -15.57 5.43
C ASP A 137 -1.30 -14.75 4.87
N ASN A 138 -1.10 -13.44 4.63
CA ASN A 138 -2.11 -12.56 4.05
C ASN A 138 -2.44 -12.94 2.60
N TRP A 139 -1.43 -13.28 1.80
CA TRP A 139 -1.57 -13.52 0.37
C TRP A 139 -1.89 -14.98 0.01
N GLU A 140 -1.53 -15.96 0.84
CA GLU A 140 -1.76 -17.38 0.57
C GLU A 140 -3.20 -17.67 0.10
N PRO A 141 -4.28 -17.18 0.76
CA PRO A 141 -5.64 -17.45 0.34
C PRO A 141 -5.96 -16.92 -1.07
N LEU A 142 -5.49 -15.73 -1.41
CA LEU A 142 -5.73 -15.13 -2.73
C LEU A 142 -4.91 -15.81 -3.83
N LEU A 143 -3.67 -16.19 -3.52
CA LEU A 143 -2.82 -16.95 -4.44
C LEU A 143 -3.38 -18.35 -4.66
N ALA A 144 -3.96 -19.00 -3.64
CA ALA A 144 -4.65 -20.28 -3.78
C ALA A 144 -5.88 -20.19 -4.71
N ILE A 145 -6.70 -19.16 -4.54
CA ILE A 145 -7.84 -18.89 -5.44
C ILE A 145 -7.35 -18.65 -6.87
N ALA A 146 -6.32 -17.83 -7.04
CA ALA A 146 -5.76 -17.53 -8.34
C ALA A 146 -5.14 -18.77 -9.01
N HIS A 147 -4.49 -19.63 -8.23
CA HIS A 147 -3.93 -20.91 -8.70
C HIS A 147 -5.02 -21.81 -9.29
N VAL A 148 -6.12 -22.00 -8.58
CA VAL A 148 -7.27 -22.81 -9.01
C VAL A 148 -8.01 -22.17 -10.18
N ALA A 149 -8.14 -20.85 -10.21
CA ALA A 149 -8.74 -20.16 -11.34
C ALA A 149 -7.93 -20.31 -12.65
N GLY A 150 -6.62 -20.55 -12.55
CA GLY A 150 -5.75 -20.83 -13.69
C GLY A 150 -5.56 -19.67 -14.66
N GLY A 151 -5.15 -19.99 -15.89
CA GLY A 151 -4.93 -19.00 -16.94
C GLY A 151 -3.94 -17.90 -16.54
N GLU A 152 -4.35 -16.64 -16.61
CA GLU A 152 -3.50 -15.49 -16.25
C GLU A 152 -3.54 -15.13 -14.76
N TRP A 153 -4.47 -15.71 -13.98
CA TRP A 153 -4.71 -15.31 -12.61
C TRP A 153 -3.53 -15.55 -11.66
N PRO A 154 -2.82 -16.70 -11.74
CA PRO A 154 -1.63 -16.90 -10.89
C PRO A 154 -0.58 -15.81 -11.08
N GLY A 155 -0.26 -15.48 -12.34
CA GLY A 155 0.70 -14.44 -12.65
C GLY A 155 0.24 -13.03 -12.24
N LYS A 156 -1.05 -12.72 -12.38
CA LYS A 156 -1.63 -11.45 -11.93
C LYS A 156 -1.58 -11.32 -10.41
N ALA A 157 -1.99 -12.36 -9.68
CA ALA A 157 -1.99 -12.37 -8.22
C ALA A 157 -0.57 -12.28 -7.65
N LEU A 158 0.39 -12.99 -8.24
CA LEU A 158 1.79 -12.91 -7.84
C LEU A 158 2.35 -11.49 -8.01
N ARG A 159 2.12 -10.86 -9.17
CA ARG A 159 2.54 -9.46 -9.39
C ARG A 159 1.88 -8.51 -8.39
N ALA A 160 0.58 -8.68 -8.12
CA ALA A 160 -0.12 -7.87 -7.14
C ALA A 160 0.48 -8.04 -5.74
N ALA A 161 0.81 -9.28 -5.34
CA ALA A 161 1.45 -9.57 -4.07
C ALA A 161 2.79 -8.84 -3.94
N LEU A 162 3.63 -8.91 -4.95
CA LEU A 162 4.95 -8.25 -4.96
C LEU A 162 4.84 -6.72 -4.95
N VAL A 163 3.90 -6.15 -5.74
CA VAL A 163 3.72 -4.70 -5.82
C VAL A 163 3.14 -4.14 -4.52
N LEU A 164 2.06 -4.73 -4.03
CA LEU A 164 1.36 -4.21 -2.84
C LEU A 164 2.12 -4.47 -1.54
N SER A 165 2.86 -5.58 -1.46
CA SER A 165 3.72 -5.86 -0.31
C SER A 165 5.12 -5.25 -0.44
N GLY A 166 5.62 -5.08 -1.64
CA GLY A 166 6.93 -4.46 -1.91
C GLY A 166 6.97 -2.97 -1.61
N THR A 167 5.83 -2.28 -1.76
CA THR A 167 5.64 -0.90 -1.25
C THR A 167 5.59 -0.88 0.28
N GLU A 168 5.32 -2.04 0.93
CA GLU A 168 5.22 -2.18 2.39
C GLU A 168 6.39 -2.92 3.03
N SER A 169 7.38 -3.38 2.30
CA SER A 169 8.61 -3.91 2.93
C SER A 169 9.34 -2.86 3.77
N ILE A 170 8.79 -1.66 3.74
CA ILE A 170 8.95 -0.64 4.76
C ILE A 170 7.54 -0.43 5.33
N SER A 171 7.17 -1.17 6.38
CA SER A 171 6.06 -0.80 7.25
C SER A 171 6.24 0.68 7.56
N GLN A 172 5.52 1.55 6.83
CA GLN A 172 5.53 2.97 7.12
C GLN A 172 4.79 3.14 8.45
N THR A 173 5.50 2.84 9.52
CA THR A 173 5.09 3.34 10.83
C THR A 173 5.04 4.86 10.72
N ILE A 174 4.23 5.51 11.53
CA ILE A 174 4.24 6.98 11.65
C ILE A 174 5.68 7.51 11.77
N GLY A 175 6.59 6.70 12.31
CA GLY A 175 8.01 7.02 12.43
C GLY A 175 8.75 6.98 11.09
N THR A 176 8.49 5.98 10.23
CA THR A 176 9.13 5.94 8.89
C THR A 176 8.55 6.96 7.94
N GLU A 177 7.26 7.30 8.08
CA GLU A 177 6.64 8.42 7.37
C GLU A 177 7.32 9.74 7.78
N LEU A 178 7.50 9.96 9.09
CA LEU A 178 8.26 11.09 9.60
C LEU A 178 9.70 11.13 9.05
N LEU A 179 10.37 9.99 8.97
CA LEU A 179 11.72 9.91 8.39
C LEU A 179 11.73 10.27 6.90
N ALA A 180 10.74 9.82 6.12
CA ALA A 180 10.62 10.12 4.70
C ALA A 180 10.41 11.62 4.45
N ASP A 181 9.52 12.23 5.21
CA ASP A 181 9.24 13.68 5.11
C ASP A 181 10.45 14.51 5.56
N ILE A 182 11.14 14.10 6.62
CA ILE A 182 12.38 14.76 7.06
C ILE A 182 13.46 14.66 5.96
N ARG A 183 13.60 13.51 5.28
CA ARG A 183 14.53 13.37 4.15
C ARG A 183 14.20 14.36 3.05
N THR A 184 12.93 14.43 2.65
CA THR A 184 12.44 15.36 1.63
C THR A 184 12.68 16.82 2.02
N ILE A 185 12.51 17.17 3.30
CA ILE A 185 12.79 18.52 3.81
C ILE A 185 14.29 18.85 3.70
N PHE A 186 15.19 17.94 4.07
CA PHE A 186 16.63 18.14 3.92
C PHE A 186 17.04 18.29 2.46
N GLU A 187 16.51 17.44 1.57
CA GLU A 187 16.76 17.47 0.13
C GLU A 187 16.30 18.81 -0.49
N ASN A 188 15.09 19.25 -0.15
CA ASN A 188 14.52 20.50 -0.68
C ASN A 188 15.22 21.76 -0.16
N ARG A 189 15.72 21.74 1.06
CA ARG A 189 16.42 22.88 1.67
C ARG A 189 17.91 22.94 1.37
N TYR A 190 18.46 21.88 0.77
CA TYR A 190 19.92 21.76 0.51
C TYR A 190 20.75 22.08 1.77
N SER A 191 20.29 21.69 2.95
CA SER A 191 20.90 22.00 4.24
C SER A 191 21.32 20.73 4.95
N ASP A 192 22.46 20.77 5.65
CA ASP A 192 22.97 19.68 6.47
C ASP A 192 22.44 19.71 7.92
N ARG A 193 21.61 20.74 8.26
CA ARG A 193 21.09 20.93 9.61
C ARG A 193 19.75 21.65 9.61
N ILE A 194 18.91 21.35 10.60
CA ILE A 194 17.61 21.99 10.75
C ILE A 194 17.28 22.18 12.23
N SER A 195 16.72 23.35 12.60
CA SER A 195 16.25 23.57 13.97
C SER A 195 14.94 22.79 14.19
N SER A 196 14.66 22.40 15.45
CA SER A 196 13.40 21.72 15.77
C SER A 196 12.17 22.58 15.45
N ALA A 197 12.28 23.90 15.51
CA ALA A 197 11.19 24.82 15.16
C ALA A 197 10.96 24.84 13.64
N ASP A 198 12.05 25.01 12.85
CA ASP A 198 11.98 25.01 11.39
C ASP A 198 11.53 23.67 10.83
N LEU A 199 11.88 22.56 11.51
CA LEU A 199 11.43 21.23 11.14
C LEU A 199 9.92 21.09 11.28
N ILE A 200 9.34 21.55 12.40
CA ILE A 200 7.89 21.53 12.60
C ILE A 200 7.18 22.37 11.56
N THR A 201 7.68 23.59 11.29
CA THR A 201 7.12 24.46 10.27
C THR A 201 7.13 23.75 8.92
N ALA A 202 8.27 23.19 8.52
CA ALA A 202 8.39 22.48 7.24
C ALA A 202 7.52 21.22 7.13
N LEU A 203 7.35 20.49 8.23
CA LEU A 203 6.43 19.34 8.28
C LEU A 203 4.97 19.73 8.17
N CYS A 204 4.63 20.95 8.62
CA CYS A 204 3.27 21.49 8.55
C CYS A 204 2.99 22.31 7.28
N ASP A 205 3.98 22.55 6.43
CA ASP A 205 3.80 23.20 5.13
C ASP A 205 3.10 22.28 4.12
N ASP A 206 3.09 20.97 4.37
CA ASP A 206 2.37 19.98 3.59
C ASP A 206 1.01 19.68 4.23
N ASP A 207 -0.06 20.20 3.61
CA ASP A 207 -1.43 20.05 4.09
C ASP A 207 -1.94 18.58 3.97
N GLU A 208 -1.29 17.75 3.15
CA GLU A 208 -1.63 16.33 3.00
C GLU A 208 -0.97 15.46 4.07
N ALA A 209 0.09 15.95 4.71
CA ALA A 209 0.79 15.25 5.77
C ALA A 209 0.08 15.38 7.13
N PRO A 210 0.15 14.36 7.99
CA PRO A 210 -0.61 14.34 9.26
C PRO A 210 -0.07 15.30 10.31
N TRP A 211 1.04 15.99 10.07
CA TRP A 211 1.82 16.68 11.11
C TRP A 211 1.16 17.93 11.65
N CYS A 212 0.38 18.65 10.82
CA CYS A 212 -0.37 19.84 11.22
C CYS A 212 -1.48 19.54 12.25
N SER A 213 -2.05 18.34 12.20
CA SER A 213 -3.16 17.90 13.06
C SER A 213 -2.79 16.77 14.03
N TYR A 214 -1.52 16.35 14.05
CA TYR A 214 -1.01 15.17 14.74
C TYR A 214 -1.35 15.13 16.23
N ASN A 215 -1.34 16.26 16.89
CA ASN A 215 -1.57 16.40 18.32
C ASN A 215 -3.02 16.86 18.61
N ARG A 216 -4.01 15.98 18.34
CA ARG A 216 -5.44 16.26 18.55
C ARG A 216 -5.91 17.56 17.87
N GLY A 217 -5.57 17.68 16.59
CA GLY A 217 -5.90 18.86 15.79
C GLY A 217 -4.93 20.04 15.95
N LYS A 218 -3.76 19.80 16.59
CA LYS A 218 -2.66 20.78 16.70
C LYS A 218 -1.40 20.19 16.05
N PRO A 219 -0.44 21.04 15.64
CA PRO A 219 0.84 20.61 15.10
C PRO A 219 1.58 19.63 16.01
N ILE A 220 2.37 18.76 15.40
CA ILE A 220 3.29 17.87 16.11
C ILE A 220 4.28 18.70 16.94
N SER A 221 4.51 18.31 18.18
CA SER A 221 5.41 19.03 19.08
C SER A 221 6.86 18.53 18.98
N PRO A 222 7.87 19.37 19.34
CA PRO A 222 9.28 18.95 19.35
C PRO A 222 9.53 17.69 20.18
N ARG A 223 8.80 17.54 21.28
CA ARG A 223 8.90 16.36 22.16
C ARG A 223 8.37 15.09 21.49
N GLN A 224 7.30 15.21 20.72
CA GLN A 224 6.72 14.08 19.97
C GLN A 224 7.65 13.65 18.82
N ILE A 225 8.22 14.60 18.10
CA ILE A 225 9.25 14.31 17.07
C ILE A 225 10.43 13.60 17.71
N ALA A 226 11.00 14.15 18.78
CA ALA A 226 12.14 13.56 19.47
C ALA A 226 11.84 12.13 19.95
N LYS A 227 10.64 11.88 20.50
CA LYS A 227 10.22 10.55 20.94
C LYS A 227 10.16 9.55 19.76
N ARG A 228 9.65 9.97 18.60
CA ARG A 228 9.57 9.12 17.42
C ARG A 228 10.94 8.84 16.81
N LEU A 229 11.78 9.86 16.71
CA LEU A 229 13.12 9.73 16.17
C LEU A 229 14.05 8.90 17.08
N GLN A 230 13.78 8.87 18.39
CA GLN A 230 14.53 8.04 19.34
C GLN A 230 14.39 6.54 19.04
N GLU A 231 13.26 6.09 18.46
CA GLU A 231 13.05 4.71 18.02
C GLU A 231 14.05 4.31 16.91
N TYR A 232 14.60 5.28 16.20
CA TYR A 232 15.62 5.13 15.14
C TYR A 232 17.03 5.51 15.60
N GLY A 233 17.23 5.72 16.89
CA GLY A 233 18.53 6.12 17.45
C GLY A 233 18.89 7.59 17.24
N ILE A 234 17.95 8.42 16.74
CA ILE A 234 18.18 9.82 16.42
C ILE A 234 17.76 10.70 17.60
N SER A 235 18.66 11.58 18.06
CA SER A 235 18.43 12.48 19.17
C SER A 235 18.68 13.94 18.80
N SER A 236 17.82 14.85 19.28
CA SER A 236 18.05 16.27 19.07
C SER A 236 19.24 16.80 19.85
N GLY A 237 20.11 17.53 19.18
CA GLY A 237 21.30 18.16 19.76
C GLY A 237 21.21 19.68 19.83
N THR A 238 22.24 20.33 20.39
CA THR A 238 22.44 21.77 20.23
C THR A 238 23.22 22.00 18.95
N VAL A 239 22.59 22.62 17.97
CA VAL A 239 23.14 22.87 16.63
C VAL A 239 23.38 24.36 16.43
N ARG A 240 24.48 24.73 15.77
CA ARG A 240 24.83 26.11 15.47
C ARG A 240 24.25 26.52 14.11
N PHE A 241 23.50 27.60 14.09
CA PHE A 241 22.90 28.21 12.92
C PHE A 241 23.47 29.63 12.75
N GLY A 242 24.55 29.76 11.95
CA GLY A 242 25.25 31.03 11.83
C GLY A 242 25.82 31.53 13.19
N GLY A 243 25.30 32.65 13.69
CA GLY A 243 25.69 33.25 14.96
C GLY A 243 24.94 32.76 16.20
N THR A 244 23.91 31.94 16.05
CA THR A 244 23.02 31.47 17.13
C THR A 244 23.06 29.95 17.28
N THR A 245 22.69 29.46 18.46
CA THR A 245 22.52 28.03 18.72
C THR A 245 21.09 27.71 19.07
N ALA A 246 20.56 26.61 18.55
CA ALA A 246 19.23 26.12 18.84
C ALA A 246 19.20 24.60 18.96
N LYS A 247 18.15 24.05 19.53
CA LYS A 247 17.87 22.62 19.48
C LYS A 247 17.49 22.24 18.05
N GLY A 248 18.12 21.18 17.51
CA GLY A 248 17.91 20.75 16.15
C GLY A 248 18.53 19.41 15.85
N TYR A 249 18.66 19.11 14.56
CA TYR A 249 19.15 17.84 14.02
C TYR A 249 20.15 18.09 12.91
N LEU A 250 21.09 17.17 12.75
CA LEU A 250 22.04 17.15 11.64
C LEU A 250 21.63 16.04 10.66
N LEU A 251 21.76 16.29 9.35
CA LEU A 251 21.49 15.29 8.32
C LEU A 251 22.32 14.01 8.53
N SER A 252 23.55 14.15 9.03
CA SER A 252 24.43 13.02 9.36
C SER A 252 23.80 12.02 10.33
N ASP A 253 22.96 12.49 11.24
CA ASP A 253 22.32 11.66 12.28
C ASP A 253 21.22 10.76 11.68
N PHE A 254 20.71 11.12 10.50
CA PHE A 254 19.67 10.39 9.78
C PHE A 254 20.20 9.39 8.75
N THR A 255 21.46 9.47 8.36
CA THR A 255 22.00 8.70 7.22
C THR A 255 21.79 7.19 7.39
N GLU A 256 22.05 6.67 8.55
CA GLU A 256 21.86 5.25 8.86
C GLU A 256 20.37 4.88 8.86
N ALA A 257 19.54 5.70 9.50
CA ALA A 257 18.10 5.48 9.56
C ALA A 257 17.46 5.55 8.16
N PHE A 258 17.84 6.51 7.32
CA PHE A 258 17.37 6.58 5.94
C PHE A 258 17.76 5.34 5.13
N SER A 259 19.00 4.86 5.30
CA SER A 259 19.49 3.66 4.60
C SER A 259 18.76 2.38 5.04
N ARG A 260 18.41 2.25 6.32
CA ARG A 260 17.77 1.06 6.89
C ARG A 260 16.27 1.02 6.70
N TYR A 261 15.62 2.18 6.76
CA TYR A 261 14.16 2.27 6.89
C TYR A 261 13.45 2.96 5.72
N LEU A 262 14.19 3.55 4.79
CA LEU A 262 13.61 4.18 3.61
C LEU A 262 14.11 3.52 2.32
N PRO A 263 13.28 3.45 1.25
CA PRO A 263 13.73 2.96 -0.05
C PRO A 263 14.88 3.83 -0.57
N SER A 264 15.83 3.19 -1.23
CA SER A 264 16.88 3.92 -1.94
C SER A 264 16.23 4.85 -2.97
N PRO A 265 16.69 6.11 -3.11
CA PRO A 265 16.19 6.98 -4.15
C PRO A 265 16.37 6.29 -5.51
N PRO A 266 15.40 6.43 -6.46
CA PRO A 266 15.54 5.84 -7.77
C PRO A 266 16.86 6.31 -8.39
N SER A 267 17.75 5.39 -8.70
CA SER A 267 18.97 5.71 -9.42
C SER A 267 18.58 6.30 -10.77
N LEU A 268 18.81 7.58 -10.96
CA LEU A 268 18.77 8.20 -12.28
C LEU A 268 19.83 7.50 -13.13
N SER A 269 19.42 6.48 -13.87
CA SER A 269 20.24 5.93 -14.93
C SER A 269 20.40 7.01 -15.98
N VAL A 270 21.54 7.72 -15.90
CA VAL A 270 21.97 8.64 -16.95
C VAL A 270 22.25 7.77 -18.18
N THR A 271 21.29 7.68 -19.06
CA THR A 271 21.47 7.12 -20.39
C THR A 271 22.39 8.09 -21.14
N THR A 272 23.67 7.81 -21.10
CA THR A 272 24.66 8.50 -21.97
C THR A 272 24.32 8.14 -23.41
N SER A 273 23.56 9.01 -24.07
CA SER A 273 23.36 8.91 -25.50
C SER A 273 24.72 9.20 -26.19
N HIS A 274 25.38 8.15 -26.63
CA HIS A 274 26.51 8.27 -27.54
C HIS A 274 26.04 8.90 -28.86
N ARG A 275 26.28 10.20 -28.97
CA ARG A 275 26.15 10.96 -30.22
C ARG A 275 27.18 10.42 -31.23
N ARG A 276 26.76 9.49 -32.10
CA ARG A 276 27.54 9.07 -33.26
C ARG A 276 27.77 10.29 -34.15
N LYS A 277 29.00 10.71 -34.24
CA LYS A 277 29.49 11.62 -35.30
C LYS A 277 29.40 10.89 -36.62
N ASN A 278 28.52 11.28 -37.50
CA ASN A 278 28.55 10.93 -38.92
C ASN A 278 29.63 11.77 -39.58
N SER A 279 30.73 11.14 -39.96
CA SER A 279 31.66 11.67 -40.91
C SER A 279 31.10 11.45 -42.32
N LYS A 280 30.98 12.55 -43.05
CA LYS A 280 30.67 12.60 -44.47
C LYS A 280 31.82 11.94 -45.26
N LEU A 281 31.49 11.08 -46.21
CA LEU A 281 32.26 10.88 -47.44
C LEU A 281 31.32 10.90 -48.62
N HIS A 282 31.68 11.74 -49.58
CA HIS A 282 31.12 11.89 -50.92
C HIS A 282 31.50 10.69 -51.79
N GLU A 283 30.61 10.28 -52.72
CA GLU A 283 30.82 10.09 -54.16
C GLU A 283 29.55 9.50 -54.75
N LYS A 284 28.94 10.20 -55.63
CA LYS A 284 28.87 10.40 -57.09
C LYS A 284 28.33 9.21 -57.91
N THR A 285 27.25 9.54 -58.64
CA THR A 285 26.79 9.09 -59.98
C THR A 285 26.35 7.62 -60.09
N SER A 286 25.25 7.28 -60.73
CA SER A 286 24.54 7.73 -61.95
C SER A 286 23.21 6.97 -62.10
N GLU A 287 22.18 7.67 -62.61
CA GLU A 287 21.29 7.29 -63.71
C GLU A 287 20.86 5.82 -63.86
N THR A 288 19.60 5.50 -63.90
CA THR A 288 18.60 5.53 -65.00
C THR A 288 17.32 4.87 -64.53
N ALA A 289 16.22 5.53 -64.71
CA ALA A 289 15.12 5.30 -65.66
C ALA A 289 14.33 3.98 -65.57
N GLY A 290 13.00 4.14 -65.55
CA GLY A 290 12.03 3.18 -66.05
C GLY A 290 11.07 2.67 -65.02
N ASP A 291 9.96 3.19 -64.98
CA ASP A 291 8.73 3.11 -65.75
C ASP A 291 7.69 2.20 -65.04
N ARG A 292 6.56 2.85 -64.75
CA ARG A 292 5.15 2.40 -64.90
C ARG A 292 4.71 1.06 -64.25
N VAL A 293 3.60 0.91 -63.65
CA VAL A 293 2.19 1.24 -63.92
C VAL A 293 1.33 0.38 -63.01
N THR A 294 0.29 0.96 -62.43
CA THR A 294 -1.09 0.46 -62.17
C THR A 294 -1.24 -0.89 -61.43
N ASP A 295 -2.17 -1.16 -60.69
CA ASP A 295 -3.56 -0.73 -60.47
C ASP A 295 -4.19 -1.54 -59.32
N GLU A 296 -5.06 -0.89 -58.64
CA GLU A 296 -6.41 -1.30 -58.28
C GLU A 296 -6.72 -2.50 -57.36
N LYS A 297 -7.51 -2.13 -56.42
CA LYS A 297 -8.78 -2.72 -55.98
C LYS A 297 -8.83 -3.65 -54.79
N GLN A 298 -9.47 -3.09 -53.82
CA GLN A 298 -10.80 -3.48 -53.28
C GLN A 298 -10.86 -4.83 -52.56
N CYS A 299 -11.26 -4.85 -51.40
CA CYS A 299 -12.63 -4.74 -50.85
C CYS A 299 -12.93 -5.92 -49.91
N ASN A 300 -13.52 -5.57 -48.80
CA ASN A 300 -14.59 -6.28 -48.09
C ASN A 300 -14.27 -7.45 -47.15
N LEU A 301 -14.61 -7.17 -45.92
CA LEU A 301 -15.84 -7.51 -45.19
C LEU A 301 -15.88 -8.87 -44.48
N LEU A 302 -16.15 -8.75 -43.19
CA LEU A 302 -17.04 -9.61 -42.41
C LEU A 302 -16.58 -11.06 -42.07
N LYS A 303 -16.23 -11.28 -40.85
CA LYS A 303 -17.14 -11.91 -39.86
C LYS A 303 -16.53 -11.85 -38.49
#